data_8498b59081b0d815fe1ff67431585e78
#
_entry.id   8498b59081b0d815fe1ff67431585e78
#
_cell.length_a   1.000
_cell.length_b   1.000
_cell.length_c   1.000
_cell.angle_alpha   90.00
_cell.angle_beta   90.00
_cell.angle_gamma   90.00
#
_symmetry.space_group_name_H-M   'P 1'
#
loop_
_entity.id
_entity.type
_entity.pdbx_description
1 polymer ?
#
loop_
_entity_poly.entity_id
_entity_poly.type
_entity_poly.pdbx_seq_one_letter_code
_entity_poly.pdbx_strand_id
1 'polypeptide(L)'
;MDPKLFLWFTEYQTKDLALSCKVTRTLHSEQTPFQNLAVLETEQLGRMLVLDNVIQTTIMDEFVYHEMITHVALNTHAAPKKVLVIGGGDGGSVREILKHPSIEKVVHCEIDGAVIEASRKYLRSEEHTSELQSHHD
;
A
#
# COMPACT_ATOMS: atom_id res chain seq x y z
N MET A 1 32.82 4.00 -18.37
CA MET A 1 31.41 3.85 -17.97
C MET A 1 31.34 2.62 -17.08
N ASP A 2 31.10 2.81 -15.81
CA ASP A 2 30.81 1.66 -14.96
C ASP A 2 29.56 0.98 -15.49
N PRO A 3 29.61 -0.32 -15.78
CA PRO A 3 28.42 -1.05 -16.19
C PRO A 3 27.49 -1.14 -15.00
N LYS A 4 26.55 -0.19 -14.88
CA LYS A 4 25.51 -0.26 -13.86
C LYS A 4 24.65 -1.47 -14.17
N LEU A 5 24.65 -2.44 -13.26
CA LEU A 5 23.70 -3.53 -13.31
C LEU A 5 22.32 -2.97 -12.96
N PHE A 6 21.40 -3.02 -13.93
CA PHE A 6 20.03 -2.65 -13.71
C PHE A 6 19.18 -3.89 -13.47
N LEU A 7 18.42 -3.88 -12.39
CA LEU A 7 17.43 -4.91 -12.11
C LEU A 7 16.05 -4.40 -12.48
N TRP A 8 15.25 -5.27 -13.08
CA TRP A 8 13.89 -4.98 -13.45
C TRP A 8 12.96 -5.94 -12.71
N PHE A 9 11.96 -5.38 -12.05
CA PHE A 9 10.83 -6.16 -11.57
C PHE A 9 9.81 -6.25 -12.71
N THR A 10 9.32 -7.45 -12.98
CA THR A 10 8.35 -7.68 -14.04
C THR A 10 7.12 -8.36 -13.47
N GLU A 11 5.98 -7.71 -13.60
CA GLU A 11 4.67 -8.27 -13.28
C GLU A 11 4.01 -8.76 -14.57
N TYR A 12 3.65 -10.03 -14.59
CA TYR A 12 2.92 -10.61 -15.72
C TYR A 12 1.42 -10.42 -15.53
N GLN A 13 0.82 -9.59 -16.37
CA GLN A 13 -0.63 -9.34 -16.39
C GLN A 13 -1.37 -10.50 -17.07
N THR A 14 -0.80 -11.02 -18.14
CA THR A 14 -1.25 -12.19 -18.90
C THR A 14 -0.02 -12.95 -19.39
N LYS A 15 -0.24 -14.08 -20.08
CA LYS A 15 0.87 -14.80 -20.72
C LYS A 15 1.62 -13.98 -21.78
N ASP A 16 0.98 -12.95 -22.34
CA ASP A 16 1.48 -12.16 -23.47
C ASP A 16 1.67 -10.66 -23.12
N LEU A 17 1.38 -10.25 -21.88
CA LEU A 17 1.49 -8.87 -21.41
C LEU A 17 2.14 -8.79 -20.05
N ALA A 18 3.15 -7.93 -19.92
CA ALA A 18 3.82 -7.67 -18.67
C ALA A 18 4.12 -6.18 -18.51
N LEU A 19 4.16 -5.75 -17.25
CA LEU A 19 4.65 -4.43 -16.83
C LEU A 19 6.02 -4.61 -16.17
N SER A 20 7.01 -3.82 -16.57
CA SER A 20 8.34 -3.85 -15.97
C SER A 20 8.73 -2.50 -15.40
N CYS A 21 9.27 -2.51 -14.19
CA CYS A 21 9.78 -1.35 -13.49
C CYS A 21 11.25 -1.52 -13.15
N LYS A 22 12.06 -0.49 -13.37
CA LYS A 22 13.47 -0.48 -12.99
C LYS A 22 13.60 -0.35 -11.47
N VAL A 23 14.25 -1.33 -10.86
CA VAL A 23 14.48 -1.38 -9.41
C VAL A 23 15.84 -0.80 -9.08
N THR A 24 15.87 0.16 -8.18
CA THR A 24 17.10 0.77 -7.67
C THR A 24 17.58 0.09 -6.40
N ARG A 25 16.66 -0.41 -5.58
CA ARG A 25 16.98 -1.07 -4.31
C ARG A 25 15.85 -1.98 -3.83
N THR A 26 16.20 -3.12 -3.24
CA THR A 26 15.28 -3.92 -2.44
C THR A 26 15.37 -3.44 -1.00
N LEU A 27 14.26 -2.90 -0.48
CA LEU A 27 14.20 -2.40 0.89
C LEU A 27 13.85 -3.49 1.88
N HIS A 28 13.00 -4.43 1.47
CA HIS A 28 12.56 -5.56 2.27
C HIS A 28 12.14 -6.72 1.37
N SER A 29 12.36 -7.95 1.83
CA SER A 29 11.86 -9.15 1.17
C SER A 29 11.77 -10.27 2.19
N GLU A 30 10.61 -10.90 2.28
CA GLU A 30 10.38 -12.06 3.14
C GLU A 30 9.29 -12.98 2.61
N GLN A 31 9.35 -14.25 3.01
CA GLN A 31 8.25 -15.20 2.86
C GLN A 31 7.47 -15.21 4.17
N THR A 32 6.24 -14.71 4.14
CA THR A 32 5.32 -14.81 5.29
C THR A 32 4.61 -16.18 5.28
N PRO A 33 3.85 -16.54 6.31
CA PRO A 33 3.00 -17.72 6.26
C PRO A 33 1.92 -17.68 5.17
N PHE A 34 1.65 -16.50 4.60
CA PHE A 34 0.55 -16.29 3.65
C PHE A 34 1.02 -16.04 2.22
N GLN A 35 2.17 -15.36 2.03
CA GLN A 35 2.61 -14.89 0.72
C GLN A 35 4.08 -14.44 0.71
N ASN A 36 4.61 -14.25 -0.50
CA ASN A 36 5.88 -13.54 -0.67
C ASN A 36 5.63 -12.04 -0.59
N LEU A 37 6.35 -11.35 0.29
CA LEU A 37 6.26 -9.92 0.47
C LEU A 37 7.59 -9.27 0.08
N ALA A 38 7.54 -8.23 -0.74
CA ALA A 38 8.70 -7.39 -1.02
C ALA A 38 8.33 -5.91 -1.04
N VAL A 39 9.27 -5.07 -0.60
CA VAL A 39 9.20 -3.63 -0.80
C VAL A 39 10.42 -3.24 -1.64
N LEU A 40 10.13 -2.74 -2.82
CA LEU A 40 11.14 -2.35 -3.82
C LEU A 40 11.13 -0.83 -3.97
N GLU A 41 12.31 -0.26 -4.16
CA GLU A 41 12.44 1.13 -4.55
C GLU A 41 12.68 1.21 -6.06
N THR A 42 11.86 1.99 -6.74
CA THR A 42 11.92 2.19 -8.19
C THR A 42 12.22 3.63 -8.50
N GLU A 43 12.82 3.88 -9.66
CA GLU A 43 13.19 5.24 -10.07
C GLU A 43 11.97 6.08 -10.44
N GLN A 44 10.96 5.47 -11.08
CA GLN A 44 9.81 6.18 -11.62
C GLN A 44 8.62 6.22 -10.66
N LEU A 45 8.34 5.11 -9.94
CA LEU A 45 7.14 4.97 -9.13
C LEU A 45 7.40 5.12 -7.61
N GLY A 46 8.66 5.37 -7.24
CA GLY A 46 9.07 5.40 -5.85
C GLY A 46 9.04 4.02 -5.19
N ARG A 47 8.71 3.96 -3.92
CA ARG A 47 8.61 2.70 -3.19
C ARG A 47 7.33 1.96 -3.58
N MET A 48 7.47 0.67 -3.73
CA MET A 48 6.44 -0.21 -4.28
C MET A 48 6.29 -1.45 -3.39
N LEU A 49 5.06 -1.75 -2.98
CA LEU A 49 4.71 -2.99 -2.29
C LEU A 49 4.35 -4.05 -3.32
N VAL A 50 4.97 -5.21 -3.19
CA VAL A 50 4.73 -6.36 -4.05
C VAL A 50 4.35 -7.57 -3.19
N LEU A 51 3.24 -8.21 -3.52
CA LEU A 51 2.78 -9.44 -2.88
C LEU A 51 2.63 -10.52 -3.96
N ASP A 52 3.26 -11.68 -3.76
CA ASP A 52 3.27 -12.80 -4.71
C ASP A 52 3.56 -12.37 -6.16
N ASN A 53 4.57 -11.51 -6.34
CA ASN A 53 4.98 -10.93 -7.63
C ASN A 53 3.93 -10.01 -8.29
N VAL A 54 2.92 -9.54 -7.56
CA VAL A 54 1.92 -8.57 -8.03
C VAL A 54 2.12 -7.25 -7.31
N ILE A 55 2.17 -6.16 -8.07
CA ILE A 55 2.25 -4.80 -7.53
C ILE A 55 0.93 -4.48 -6.83
N GLN A 56 0.99 -4.15 -5.57
CA GLN A 56 -0.18 -3.76 -4.78
C GLN A 56 -0.37 -2.25 -4.76
N THR A 57 0.71 -1.52 -4.50
CA THR A 57 0.67 -0.07 -4.37
C THR A 57 2.05 0.53 -4.65
N THR A 58 2.08 1.74 -5.16
CA THR A 58 3.27 2.56 -5.31
C THR A 58 3.05 3.93 -4.67
N ILE A 59 4.12 4.54 -4.15
CA ILE A 59 4.00 5.87 -3.53
C ILE A 59 3.50 6.92 -4.52
N MET A 60 3.82 6.76 -5.81
CA MET A 60 3.49 7.75 -6.82
C MET A 60 2.00 7.82 -7.15
N ASP A 61 1.29 6.69 -7.18
CA ASP A 61 -0.08 6.63 -7.71
C ASP A 61 -1.11 5.98 -6.77
N GLU A 62 -0.71 5.52 -5.57
CA GLU A 62 -1.59 4.84 -4.64
C GLU A 62 -2.84 5.66 -4.26
N PHE A 63 -2.71 6.99 -4.25
CA PHE A 63 -3.80 7.88 -3.87
C PHE A 63 -5.00 7.74 -4.82
N VAL A 64 -4.78 7.50 -6.11
CA VAL A 64 -5.85 7.33 -7.09
C VAL A 64 -6.76 6.17 -6.71
N TYR A 65 -6.16 5.03 -6.39
CA TYR A 65 -6.90 3.85 -5.95
C TYR A 65 -7.59 4.06 -4.60
N HIS A 66 -6.85 4.54 -3.60
CA HIS A 66 -7.37 4.67 -2.23
C HIS A 66 -8.47 5.73 -2.12
N GLU A 67 -8.32 6.85 -2.81
CA GLU A 67 -9.37 7.88 -2.86
C GLU A 67 -10.63 7.37 -3.58
N MET A 68 -10.48 6.70 -4.72
CA MET A 68 -11.62 6.20 -5.48
C MET A 68 -12.38 5.10 -4.75
N ILE A 69 -11.70 4.13 -4.15
CA ILE A 69 -12.38 3.05 -3.41
C ILE A 69 -13.06 3.55 -2.14
N THR A 70 -12.56 4.62 -1.54
CA THR A 70 -13.03 5.15 -0.26
C THR A 70 -14.09 6.24 -0.45
N HIS A 71 -13.75 7.32 -1.12
CA HIS A 71 -14.57 8.52 -1.13
C HIS A 71 -15.86 8.36 -1.94
N VAL A 72 -15.83 7.59 -3.02
CA VAL A 72 -17.05 7.30 -3.79
C VAL A 72 -18.09 6.61 -2.94
N ALA A 73 -17.70 5.57 -2.21
CA ALA A 73 -18.60 4.83 -1.34
C ALA A 73 -19.10 5.68 -0.15
N LEU A 74 -18.19 6.37 0.55
CA LEU A 74 -18.54 7.15 1.73
C LEU A 74 -19.38 8.38 1.41
N ASN A 75 -19.14 9.02 0.28
CA ASN A 75 -19.97 10.18 -0.15
C ASN A 75 -21.34 9.78 -0.72
N THR A 76 -21.49 8.53 -1.14
CA THR A 76 -22.77 8.00 -1.61
C THR A 76 -23.65 7.52 -0.46
N HIS A 77 -23.06 7.05 0.62
CA HIS A 77 -23.81 6.59 1.80
C HIS A 77 -24.39 7.78 2.57
N ALA A 78 -25.66 7.69 2.95
CA ALA A 78 -26.40 8.80 3.57
C ALA A 78 -25.81 9.26 4.92
N ALA A 79 -25.25 8.32 5.72
CA ALA A 79 -24.67 8.62 7.04
C ALA A 79 -23.60 7.57 7.41
N PRO A 80 -22.41 7.60 6.82
CA PRO A 80 -21.37 6.63 7.13
C PRO A 80 -20.75 6.95 8.50
N LYS A 81 -20.80 5.99 9.42
CA LYS A 81 -20.29 6.13 10.79
C LYS A 81 -19.30 5.05 11.17
N LYS A 82 -19.52 3.82 10.70
CA LYS A 82 -18.70 2.67 11.01
C LYS A 82 -18.26 2.00 9.73
N VAL A 83 -16.97 1.75 9.59
CA VAL A 83 -16.37 1.17 8.39
C VAL A 83 -15.55 -0.04 8.76
N LEU A 84 -15.70 -1.11 7.99
CA LEU A 84 -14.84 -2.28 8.02
C LEU A 84 -13.97 -2.28 6.76
N VAL A 85 -12.66 -2.37 6.94
CA VAL A 85 -11.69 -2.60 5.86
C VAL A 85 -11.18 -4.02 5.99
N ILE A 86 -11.38 -4.83 4.94
CA ILE A 86 -10.88 -6.20 4.86
C ILE A 86 -9.71 -6.22 3.90
N GLY A 87 -8.54 -6.63 4.38
CA GLY A 87 -7.26 -6.46 3.69
C GLY A 87 -6.75 -5.03 3.80
N GLY A 88 -5.98 -4.59 2.80
CA GLY A 88 -5.46 -3.21 2.74
C GLY A 88 -4.41 -2.92 3.82
N GLY A 89 -3.53 -3.86 4.08
CA GLY A 89 -2.46 -3.74 5.09
C GLY A 89 -1.49 -2.58 4.84
N ASP A 90 -1.49 -2.00 3.63
CA ASP A 90 -0.75 -0.77 3.32
C ASP A 90 -1.29 0.46 4.07
N GLY A 91 -2.56 0.41 4.52
CA GLY A 91 -3.19 1.46 5.33
C GLY A 91 -3.73 2.65 4.53
N GLY A 92 -3.61 2.67 3.20
CA GLY A 92 -4.08 3.77 2.37
C GLY A 92 -5.58 4.00 2.45
N SER A 93 -6.39 2.93 2.38
CA SER A 93 -7.84 3.03 2.54
C SER A 93 -8.25 3.54 3.92
N VAL A 94 -7.60 3.06 4.98
CA VAL A 94 -7.86 3.54 6.36
C VAL A 94 -7.55 5.04 6.48
N ARG A 95 -6.41 5.49 5.92
CA ARG A 95 -6.05 6.91 5.88
C ARG A 95 -7.15 7.75 5.24
N GLU A 96 -7.65 7.34 4.08
CA GLU A 96 -8.68 8.09 3.36
C GLU A 96 -10.03 8.07 4.10
N ILE A 97 -10.41 6.96 4.74
CA ILE A 97 -11.63 6.85 5.56
C ILE A 97 -11.60 7.86 6.72
N LEU A 98 -10.45 7.98 7.39
CA LEU A 98 -10.30 8.86 8.56
C LEU A 98 -10.38 10.35 8.22
N LYS A 99 -10.32 10.74 6.96
CA LYS A 99 -10.57 12.11 6.51
C LYS A 99 -12.05 12.52 6.59
N HIS A 100 -12.97 11.56 6.71
CA HIS A 100 -14.39 11.83 6.80
C HIS A 100 -14.81 12.12 8.25
N PRO A 101 -15.29 13.34 8.58
CA PRO A 101 -15.61 13.73 9.95
C PRO A 101 -16.81 12.97 10.55
N SER A 102 -17.62 12.32 9.71
CA SER A 102 -18.77 11.52 10.15
C SER A 102 -18.38 10.14 10.69
N ILE A 103 -17.15 9.70 10.45
CA ILE A 103 -16.69 8.37 10.83
C ILE A 103 -16.38 8.32 12.33
N GLU A 104 -17.07 7.44 13.02
CA GLU A 104 -16.92 7.21 14.47
C GLU A 104 -16.01 6.02 14.77
N LYS A 105 -15.96 5.04 13.86
CA LYS A 105 -15.17 3.81 14.05
C LYS A 105 -14.72 3.22 12.73
N VAL A 106 -13.43 2.86 12.67
CA VAL A 106 -12.87 2.02 11.60
C VAL A 106 -12.36 0.72 12.21
N VAL A 107 -12.75 -0.40 11.64
CA VAL A 107 -12.18 -1.71 11.95
C VAL A 107 -11.33 -2.14 10.76
N HIS A 108 -10.06 -2.41 10.98
CA HIS A 108 -9.14 -2.88 9.96
C HIS A 108 -8.79 -4.35 10.23
N CYS A 109 -9.09 -5.22 9.28
CA CYS A 109 -8.88 -6.66 9.37
C CYS A 109 -7.93 -7.12 8.26
N GLU A 110 -6.65 -7.26 8.60
CA GLU A 110 -5.59 -7.76 7.71
C GLU A 110 -5.12 -9.12 8.21
N ILE A 111 -5.05 -10.12 7.32
CA ILE A 111 -4.63 -11.48 7.68
C ILE A 111 -3.11 -11.57 7.88
N ASP A 112 -2.37 -10.78 7.13
CA ASP A 112 -0.90 -10.78 7.13
C ASP A 112 -0.35 -9.55 7.85
N GLY A 113 -0.06 -9.70 9.14
CA GLY A 113 0.51 -8.62 9.94
C GLY A 113 1.84 -8.07 9.42
N ALA A 114 2.61 -8.90 8.68
CA ALA A 114 3.87 -8.46 8.07
C ALA A 114 3.66 -7.37 7.01
N VAL A 115 2.54 -7.40 6.30
CA VAL A 115 2.18 -6.34 5.33
C VAL A 115 2.01 -5.00 6.05
N ILE A 116 1.34 -4.99 7.21
CA ILE A 116 1.15 -3.78 8.02
C ILE A 116 2.50 -3.24 8.49
N GLU A 117 3.36 -4.11 9.02
CA GLU A 117 4.67 -3.71 9.54
C GLU A 117 5.59 -3.18 8.45
N ALA A 118 5.69 -3.88 7.32
CA ALA A 118 6.48 -3.46 6.18
C ALA A 118 5.98 -2.12 5.61
N SER A 119 4.67 -1.95 5.52
CA SER A 119 4.07 -0.71 5.02
C SER A 119 4.34 0.47 5.96
N ARG A 120 4.20 0.27 7.27
CA ARG A 120 4.54 1.30 8.26
C ARG A 120 6.01 1.72 8.18
N LYS A 121 6.90 0.78 7.99
CA LYS A 121 8.33 1.04 7.98
C LYS A 121 8.85 1.63 6.68
N TYR A 122 8.30 1.21 5.55
CA TYR A 122 8.91 1.51 4.24
C TYR A 122 8.04 2.36 3.31
N LEU A 123 6.71 2.33 3.44
CA LEU A 123 5.83 3.04 2.50
C LEU A 123 5.39 4.42 2.99
N ARG A 124 5.42 4.68 4.29
CA ARG A 124 5.07 6.00 4.82
C ARG A 124 6.20 6.99 4.58
N SER A 125 5.87 8.18 4.11
CA SER A 125 6.76 9.32 4.18
C SER A 125 6.88 9.77 5.64
N GLU A 126 8.04 10.31 6.04
CA GLU A 126 8.30 10.79 7.41
C GLU A 126 7.30 11.86 7.88
N GLU A 127 6.63 12.54 6.94
CA GLU A 127 5.63 13.57 7.23
C GLU A 127 4.30 13.03 7.81
N HIS A 128 3.98 11.74 7.64
CA HIS A 128 2.72 11.13 8.11
C HIS A 128 2.85 10.34 9.42
N THR A 129 4.01 10.30 10.03
CA THR A 129 4.24 9.55 11.29
C THR A 129 3.60 10.20 12.50
N SER A 130 3.21 11.48 12.44
CA SER A 130 2.68 12.23 13.59
C SER A 130 1.17 12.07 13.81
N GLU A 131 0.39 11.70 12.81
CA GLU A 131 -1.08 11.71 12.91
C GLU A 131 -1.73 10.41 13.43
N LEU A 132 -1.01 9.28 13.40
CA LEU A 132 -1.57 7.98 13.80
C LEU A 132 -1.22 7.52 15.22
N GLN A 133 -0.52 8.34 16.01
CA GLN A 133 -0.19 8.01 17.40
C GLN A 133 -1.28 8.34 18.41
N SER A 134 -2.42 8.92 18.03
CA SER A 134 -3.38 9.49 18.97
C SER A 134 -4.61 8.63 19.30
N HIS A 135 -4.74 7.40 18.82
CA HIS A 135 -5.92 6.57 19.11
C HIS A 135 -5.55 5.12 19.44
N HIS A 136 -4.80 4.94 20.52
CA HIS A 136 -4.74 3.69 21.27
C HIS A 136 -5.08 4.00 22.73
N ASP A 137 -6.35 3.92 23.06
CA ASP A 137 -6.89 3.66 24.40
C ASP A 137 -8.07 2.69 24.24
#